data_675a3ee43fb692f6c2bb0a8cb1cdfa3f
#
_entry.id   675a3ee43fb692f6c2bb0a8cb1cdfa3f
#
_cell.length_a   1.000
_cell.length_b   1.000
_cell.length_c   1.000
_cell.angle_alpha   90.00
_cell.angle_beta   90.00
_cell.angle_gamma   90.00
#
_symmetry.space_group_name_H-M   'P 1'
#
loop_
_entity.id
_entity.type
_entity.pdbx_description
1 polymer ?
#
loop_
_entity_poly.entity_id
_entity_poly.type
_entity_poly.pdbx_seq_one_letter_code
_entity_poly.pdbx_strand_id
1 'polypeptide(L)'
;MKKIISFLLGTIVALNLSISVANAAANEVRVAFFLEWATPNQEDKVKQTFDKALGVPVKWTNFATGGEMTEAMLSGDIDISYSQGLTPFVNAVNAK
;
A
#
# COMPACT_ATOMS: atom_id res chain seq x y z
N MET A 1 -6.28 -0.24 48.04
CA MET A 1 -6.19 0.96 47.20
C MET A 1 -5.05 0.90 46.20
N LYS A 2 -3.81 0.60 46.61
CA LYS A 2 -2.66 0.56 45.67
C LYS A 2 -2.81 -0.48 44.55
N LYS A 3 -3.40 -1.64 44.80
CA LYS A 3 -3.62 -2.69 43.79
C LYS A 3 -4.65 -2.33 42.74
N ILE A 4 -5.68 -1.58 43.08
CA ILE A 4 -6.74 -1.12 42.16
C ILE A 4 -6.20 -0.06 41.21
N ILE A 5 -5.37 0.87 41.69
CA ILE A 5 -4.75 1.92 40.86
C ILE A 5 -3.79 1.33 39.82
N SER A 6 -2.99 0.32 40.20
CA SER A 6 -2.08 -0.37 39.28
C SER A 6 -2.82 -1.13 38.17
N PHE A 7 -3.97 -1.74 38.47
CA PHE A 7 -4.81 -2.43 37.51
C PHE A 7 -5.43 -1.45 36.49
N LEU A 8 -5.93 -0.30 36.94
CA LEU A 8 -6.48 0.75 36.08
C LEU A 8 -5.41 1.34 35.13
N LEU A 9 -4.21 1.59 35.61
CA LEU A 9 -3.09 2.04 34.80
C LEU A 9 -2.70 1.02 33.71
N GLY A 10 -2.66 -0.26 34.06
CA GLY A 10 -2.38 -1.33 33.09
C GLY A 10 -3.44 -1.41 31.99
N THR A 11 -4.72 -1.26 32.33
CA THR A 11 -5.83 -1.28 31.38
C THR A 11 -5.76 -0.07 30.42
N ILE A 12 -5.45 1.12 30.91
CA ILE A 12 -5.32 2.33 30.09
C ILE A 12 -4.15 2.20 29.09
N VAL A 13 -3.01 1.67 29.52
CA VAL A 13 -1.85 1.44 28.64
C VAL A 13 -2.18 0.44 27.55
N ALA A 14 -2.87 -0.65 27.84
CA ALA A 14 -3.31 -1.63 26.84
C ALA A 14 -4.26 -1.03 25.81
N LEU A 15 -5.20 -0.17 26.20
CA LEU A 15 -6.10 0.54 25.31
C LEU A 15 -5.34 1.49 24.37
N ASN A 16 -4.36 2.23 24.89
CA ASN A 16 -3.56 3.14 24.08
C ASN A 16 -2.71 2.40 23.03
N LEU A 17 -2.15 1.26 23.36
CA LEU A 17 -1.44 0.40 22.41
C LEU A 17 -2.36 -0.09 21.27
N SER A 18 -3.59 -0.49 21.59
CA SER A 18 -4.58 -0.91 20.60
C SER A 18 -4.96 0.22 19.64
N ILE A 19 -5.14 1.43 20.13
CA ILE A 19 -5.41 2.62 19.33
C ILE A 19 -4.23 2.95 18.41
N SER A 20 -2.99 2.84 18.88
CA SER A 20 -1.79 3.08 18.08
C SER A 20 -1.67 2.11 16.92
N VAL A 21 -1.98 0.82 17.12
CA VAL A 21 -1.99 -0.19 16.06
C VAL A 21 -3.10 0.09 15.04
N ALA A 22 -4.29 0.50 15.47
CA ALA A 22 -5.39 0.84 14.58
C ALA A 22 -5.10 2.10 13.73
N ASN A 23 -4.30 3.04 14.22
CA ASN A 23 -3.90 4.24 13.50
C ASN A 23 -2.69 4.05 12.57
N ALA A 24 -2.07 2.88 12.54
CA ALA A 24 -0.98 2.53 11.63
C ALA A 24 -1.47 2.16 10.22
N ALA A 25 -2.66 2.61 9.81
CA ALA A 25 -3.17 2.45 8.45
C ALA A 25 -2.26 3.16 7.44
N ALA A 26 -2.24 2.66 6.20
CA ALA A 26 -1.40 3.18 5.12
C ALA A 26 -1.56 4.69 4.94
N ASN A 27 -0.45 5.41 4.93
CA ASN A 27 -0.42 6.86 4.71
C ASN A 27 -0.35 7.22 3.23
N GLU A 28 -0.12 6.26 2.36
CA GLU A 28 -0.04 6.42 0.92
C GLU A 28 -0.41 5.11 0.21
N VAL A 29 -0.80 5.20 -1.06
CA VAL A 29 -0.97 4.05 -1.95
C VAL A 29 0.16 4.08 -2.98
N ARG A 30 0.89 2.99 -3.12
CA ARG A 30 2.04 2.88 -4.04
C ARG A 30 1.64 2.08 -5.27
N VAL A 31 1.75 2.72 -6.43
CA VAL A 31 1.28 2.18 -7.71
C VAL A 31 2.43 2.06 -8.70
N ALA A 32 2.64 0.87 -9.22
CA ALA A 32 3.55 0.61 -10.33
C ALA A 32 2.85 0.83 -11.66
N PHE A 33 3.52 1.47 -12.61
CA PHE A 33 3.01 1.66 -13.96
C PHE A 33 4.12 1.48 -14.99
N PHE A 34 3.71 1.35 -16.24
CA PHE A 34 4.61 1.17 -17.38
C PHE A 34 4.42 2.34 -18.34
N LEU A 35 5.44 3.18 -18.48
CA LEU A 35 5.34 4.42 -19.23
C LEU A 35 5.10 4.20 -20.74
N GLU A 36 5.64 3.11 -21.28
CA GLU A 36 5.54 2.79 -22.70
C GLU A 36 4.15 2.31 -23.15
N TRP A 37 3.29 1.96 -22.19
CA TRP A 37 1.94 1.50 -22.46
C TRP A 37 0.91 2.55 -22.06
N ALA A 38 0.28 3.14 -23.07
CA ALA A 38 -0.80 4.10 -22.85
C ALA A 38 -2.04 3.38 -22.29
N THR A 39 -2.30 3.58 -21.01
CA THR A 39 -3.48 3.06 -20.32
C THR A 39 -4.37 4.22 -19.87
N PRO A 40 -5.69 4.02 -19.70
CA PRO A 40 -6.60 5.09 -19.25
C PRO A 40 -6.18 5.75 -17.93
N ASN A 41 -5.55 5.01 -17.04
CA ASN A 41 -5.12 5.50 -15.75
C ASN A 41 -3.95 6.51 -15.78
N GLN A 42 -3.34 6.73 -16.95
CA GLN A 42 -2.34 7.79 -17.11
C GLN A 42 -2.97 9.19 -16.92
N GLU A 43 -4.21 9.37 -17.34
CA GLU A 43 -4.96 10.60 -17.10
C GLU A 43 -5.20 10.80 -15.59
N ASP A 44 -5.61 9.76 -14.89
CA ASP A 44 -5.84 9.78 -13.45
C ASP A 44 -4.57 10.11 -12.67
N LYS A 45 -3.42 9.62 -13.12
CA LYS A 45 -2.11 9.96 -12.55
C LYS A 45 -1.82 11.45 -12.63
N VAL A 46 -2.02 12.06 -13.80
CA VAL A 46 -1.77 13.49 -14.02
C VAL A 46 -2.75 14.36 -13.24
N LYS A 47 -4.01 14.00 -13.24
CA LYS A 47 -5.08 14.75 -12.55
C LYS A 47 -5.17 14.47 -11.06
N GLN A 48 -4.41 13.51 -10.55
CA GLN A 48 -4.47 13.04 -9.16
C GLN A 48 -5.88 12.62 -8.74
N THR A 49 -6.61 11.96 -9.63
CA THR A 49 -8.00 11.54 -9.43
C THR A 49 -8.12 10.59 -8.24
N PHE A 50 -7.21 9.62 -8.13
CA PHE A 50 -7.24 8.65 -7.05
C PHE A 50 -6.83 9.25 -5.72
N ASP A 51 -5.88 10.16 -5.68
CA ASP A 51 -5.50 10.89 -4.47
C ASP A 51 -6.70 11.63 -3.86
N LYS A 52 -7.45 12.31 -4.71
CA LYS A 52 -8.65 13.05 -4.31
C LYS A 52 -9.76 12.13 -3.82
N ALA A 53 -9.97 11.00 -4.48
CA ALA A 53 -11.01 10.04 -4.12
C ALA A 53 -10.68 9.28 -2.83
N LEU A 54 -9.42 8.94 -2.60
CA LEU A 54 -8.99 8.14 -1.47
C LEU A 54 -8.63 8.98 -0.23
N GLY A 55 -8.33 10.26 -0.42
CA GLY A 55 -7.90 11.15 0.66
C GLY A 55 -6.47 10.87 1.16
N VAL A 56 -5.69 10.10 0.41
CA VAL A 56 -4.26 9.81 0.68
C VAL A 56 -3.46 9.98 -0.60
N PRO A 57 -2.15 10.33 -0.51
CA PRO A 57 -1.30 10.42 -1.68
C PRO A 57 -1.19 9.08 -2.42
N VAL A 58 -1.20 9.13 -3.74
CA VAL A 58 -0.90 7.98 -4.60
C VAL A 58 0.47 8.20 -5.22
N LYS A 59 1.41 7.34 -4.86
CA LYS A 59 2.79 7.40 -5.36
C LYS A 59 2.94 6.47 -6.56
N TRP A 60 3.20 7.04 -7.73
CA TRP A 60 3.39 6.33 -8.97
C TRP A 60 4.87 6.09 -9.23
N THR A 61 5.23 4.84 -9.51
CA THR A 61 6.60 4.45 -9.85
C THR A 61 6.63 3.77 -11.20
N ASN A 62 7.42 4.30 -12.13
CA ASN A 62 7.64 3.69 -13.43
C ASN A 62 8.63 2.54 -13.32
N PHE A 63 8.29 1.41 -13.92
CA PHE A 63 9.16 0.24 -14.03
C PHE A 63 9.50 -0.04 -15.50
N ALA A 64 10.66 -0.62 -15.74
CA ALA A 64 11.11 -0.98 -17.07
C ALA A 64 10.53 -2.32 -17.56
N THR A 65 10.23 -3.22 -16.64
CA THR A 65 9.72 -4.58 -16.96
C THR A 65 8.63 -5.03 -16.01
N GLY A 66 7.77 -5.94 -16.48
CA GLY A 66 6.76 -6.59 -15.63
C GLY A 66 7.37 -7.47 -14.54
N GLY A 67 8.56 -8.03 -14.76
CA GLY A 67 9.30 -8.81 -13.74
C GLY A 67 9.69 -7.95 -12.54
N GLU A 68 10.22 -6.75 -12.79
CA GLU A 68 10.55 -5.79 -11.72
C GLU A 68 9.30 -5.35 -10.94
N MET A 69 8.16 -5.17 -11.61
CA MET A 69 6.88 -4.89 -10.94
C MET A 69 6.48 -6.05 -10.03
N THR A 70 6.65 -7.29 -10.48
CA THR A 70 6.38 -8.48 -9.67
C THR A 70 7.24 -8.51 -8.42
N GLU A 71 8.54 -8.29 -8.56
CA GLU A 71 9.47 -8.25 -7.43
C GLU A 71 9.08 -7.17 -6.42
N ALA A 72 8.73 -5.97 -6.88
CA ALA A 72 8.28 -4.88 -6.04
C ALA A 72 6.96 -5.18 -5.30
N MET A 73 6.04 -5.90 -5.94
CA MET A 73 4.81 -6.39 -5.31
C MET A 73 5.11 -7.43 -4.23
N LEU A 74 5.95 -8.41 -4.53
CA LEU A 74 6.29 -9.49 -3.60
C LEU A 74 7.09 -8.99 -2.39
N SER A 75 7.94 -7.98 -2.57
CA SER A 75 8.68 -7.35 -1.47
C SER A 75 7.83 -6.42 -0.60
N GLY A 76 6.63 -6.07 -1.06
CA GLY A 76 5.75 -5.13 -0.36
C GLY A 76 6.05 -3.66 -0.63
N ASP A 77 6.87 -3.34 -1.63
CA ASP A 77 7.20 -1.96 -2.01
C ASP A 77 6.09 -1.28 -2.82
N ILE A 78 5.25 -2.06 -3.49
CA ILE A 78 4.14 -1.63 -4.34
C ILE A 78 2.85 -2.33 -3.90
N ASP A 79 1.76 -1.57 -3.91
CA ASP A 79 0.43 -2.07 -3.52
C ASP A 79 -0.41 -2.49 -4.73
N ILE A 80 -0.29 -1.75 -5.85
CA ILE A 80 -1.03 -1.99 -7.09
C ILE A 80 -0.08 -1.93 -8.27
N SER A 81 -0.23 -2.86 -9.22
CA SER A 81 0.57 -2.89 -10.45
C SER A 81 -0.33 -2.80 -11.68
N TYR A 82 -0.06 -1.84 -12.56
CA TYR A 82 -0.75 -1.67 -13.84
C TYR A 82 0.15 -2.10 -14.99
N SER A 83 -0.46 -2.77 -15.98
CA SER A 83 0.21 -3.12 -17.24
C SER A 83 1.40 -4.07 -17.09
N GLN A 84 1.36 -4.92 -16.08
CA GLN A 84 2.42 -5.86 -15.77
C GLN A 84 2.68 -6.90 -16.86
N GLY A 85 1.64 -7.27 -17.63
CA GLY A 85 1.67 -8.32 -18.63
C GLY A 85 1.29 -9.69 -18.05
N LEU A 86 0.90 -10.61 -18.95
CA LEU A 86 0.38 -11.92 -18.56
C LEU A 86 1.45 -12.80 -17.91
N THR A 87 2.63 -12.91 -18.51
CA THR A 87 3.70 -13.79 -18.01
C THR A 87 4.17 -13.40 -16.60
N PRO A 88 4.52 -12.15 -16.32
CA PRO A 88 4.85 -11.71 -14.97
C PRO A 88 3.72 -11.92 -13.97
N PHE A 89 2.47 -11.70 -14.39
CA PHE A 89 1.30 -11.94 -13.55
C PHE A 89 1.17 -13.41 -13.14
N VAL A 90 1.27 -14.33 -14.11
CA VAL A 90 1.20 -15.78 -13.86
C VAL A 90 2.34 -16.21 -12.92
N ASN A 91 3.54 -15.71 -13.16
CA ASN A 91 4.70 -16.01 -12.30
C ASN A 91 4.48 -15.52 -10.87
N ALA A 92 3.93 -14.31 -10.69
CA ALA A 92 3.61 -13.77 -9.37
C ALA A 92 2.58 -14.62 -8.61
N VAL A 93 1.54 -15.08 -9.30
CA VAL A 93 0.50 -15.94 -8.72
C VAL A 93 1.08 -17.30 -8.31
N ASN A 94 1.98 -17.86 -9.11
CA ASN A 94 2.60 -19.16 -8.83
C ASN A 94 3.69 -19.10 -7.76
N ALA A 95 4.19 -17.92 -7.44
CA ALA A 95 5.24 -17.72 -6.43
C ALA A 95 4.71 -17.69 -4.98
N LYS A 96 3.40 -17.77 -4.79
CA LYS A 96 2.75 -17.74 -3.46
C LYS A 96 2.68 -19.10 -2.81
#